data_b400421591d14a701da559cdf87ba5d1
#
_entry.id   b400421591d14a701da559cdf87ba5d1
#
_cell.length_a   1.000
_cell.length_b   1.000
_cell.length_c   1.000
_cell.angle_alpha   90.00
_cell.angle_beta   90.00
_cell.angle_gamma   90.00
#
_symmetry.space_group_name_H-M   'P 1'
#
loop_
_entity.id
_entity.type
_entity.pdbx_description
1 polymer ?
#
loop_
_entity_poly.entity_id
_entity_poly.type
_entity_poly.pdbx_seq_one_letter_code
_entity_poly.pdbx_strand_id
1 'polypeptide(L)'
;MGKYDKFNPRASAAQRPWEIHPIWQGIGCLLMVMIPVMAYAGAVLLVQANVSQGWVPISAELSRPVTIPNVGSFEYLFANLLVAAVLAMLGFGLLVAIYSLVYRAVGPSRLGPLDADPIRRKTKRSR
;
A
#
# COMPACT_ATOMS: atom_id res chain seq x y z
N MET A 1 -12.46 9.48 41.68
CA MET A 1 -11.89 8.26 41.12
C MET A 1 -11.71 7.25 42.24
N GLY A 2 -12.54 6.23 42.25
CA GLY A 2 -12.55 5.20 43.30
C GLY A 2 -11.33 4.30 43.20
N LYS A 3 -10.76 3.92 44.35
CA LYS A 3 -9.62 2.99 44.49
C LYS A 3 -9.83 1.63 43.81
N TYR A 4 -11.08 1.33 43.42
CA TYR A 4 -11.53 0.06 42.85
C TYR A 4 -11.81 0.11 41.33
N ASP A 5 -11.64 1.25 40.67
CA ASP A 5 -11.85 1.39 39.22
C ASP A 5 -10.88 0.52 38.38
N LYS A 6 -9.74 0.11 38.97
CA LYS A 6 -8.76 -0.76 38.31
C LYS A 6 -9.27 -2.19 38.06
N PHE A 7 -10.31 -2.60 38.76
CA PHE A 7 -10.89 -3.96 38.69
C PHE A 7 -12.27 -3.99 38.03
N ASN A 8 -12.69 -2.86 37.42
CA ASN A 8 -13.95 -2.82 36.73
C ASN A 8 -13.82 -3.53 35.36
N PRO A 9 -14.41 -4.73 35.17
CA PRO A 9 -14.36 -5.44 33.89
C PRO A 9 -15.09 -4.73 32.75
N ARG A 10 -15.80 -3.63 33.05
CA ARG A 10 -16.45 -2.74 32.10
C ARG A 10 -15.62 -1.49 31.77
N ALA A 11 -14.47 -1.30 32.40
CA ALA A 11 -13.53 -0.29 31.93
C ALA A 11 -13.17 -0.64 30.50
N SER A 12 -13.56 0.20 29.55
CA SER A 12 -13.22 0.05 28.14
C SER A 12 -11.74 -0.29 28.05
N ALA A 13 -11.43 -1.47 27.49
CA ALA A 13 -10.04 -1.87 27.26
C ALA A 13 -9.30 -0.70 26.63
N ALA A 14 -8.19 -0.28 27.26
CA ALA A 14 -7.38 0.82 26.75
C ALA A 14 -7.11 0.55 25.27
N GLN A 15 -7.56 1.47 24.42
CA GLN A 15 -7.37 1.33 22.98
C GLN A 15 -5.89 1.09 22.72
N ARG A 16 -5.59 -0.05 22.14
CA ARG A 16 -4.22 -0.44 21.85
C ARG A 16 -3.68 0.55 20.82
N PRO A 17 -2.54 1.21 21.08
CA PRO A 17 -2.02 2.27 20.21
C PRO A 17 -1.68 1.79 18.79
N TRP A 18 -1.73 0.48 18.54
CA TRP A 18 -1.49 -0.13 17.23
C TRP A 18 -2.76 -0.55 16.48
N GLU A 19 -3.96 -0.29 17.03
CA GLU A 19 -5.19 -0.51 16.30
C GLU A 19 -5.30 0.52 15.18
N ILE A 20 -5.18 0.01 13.94
CA ILE A 20 -5.29 0.83 12.74
C ILE A 20 -6.73 1.33 12.64
N HIS A 21 -6.91 2.64 12.55
CA HIS A 21 -8.22 3.25 12.41
C HIS A 21 -8.95 2.67 11.19
N PRO A 22 -10.25 2.33 11.28
CA PRO A 22 -11.00 1.69 10.18
C PRO A 22 -10.99 2.48 8.87
N ILE A 23 -10.84 3.80 8.91
CA ILE A 23 -10.67 4.65 7.73
C ILE A 23 -9.41 4.26 6.94
N TRP A 24 -8.30 3.98 7.60
CA TRP A 24 -7.05 3.57 6.95
C TRP A 24 -7.16 2.19 6.29
N GLN A 25 -7.95 1.29 6.88
CA GLN A 25 -8.23 -0.01 6.28
C GLN A 25 -9.05 0.15 5.00
N GLY A 26 -10.03 1.06 4.99
CA GLY A 26 -10.83 1.38 3.81
C GLY A 26 -10.00 1.98 2.68
N ILE A 27 -9.10 2.92 3.00
CA ILE A 27 -8.18 3.53 2.03
C ILE A 27 -7.23 2.48 1.46
N GLY A 28 -6.69 1.59 2.29
CA GLY A 28 -5.83 0.50 1.84
C GLY A 28 -6.53 -0.46 0.87
N CYS A 29 -7.77 -0.83 1.16
CA CYS A 29 -8.59 -1.66 0.29
C CYS A 29 -8.87 -0.98 -1.07
N LEU A 30 -9.20 0.32 -1.06
CA LEU A 30 -9.40 1.10 -2.28
C LEU A 30 -8.13 1.13 -3.13
N LEU A 31 -6.97 1.42 -2.53
CA LEU A 31 -5.69 1.46 -3.24
C LEU A 31 -5.30 0.09 -3.81
N MET A 32 -5.64 -1.00 -3.10
CA MET A 32 -5.38 -2.36 -3.58
C MET A 32 -6.10 -2.67 -4.89
N VAL A 33 -7.28 -2.10 -5.11
CA VAL A 33 -8.02 -2.23 -6.37
C VAL A 33 -7.58 -1.20 -7.41
N MET A 34 -7.34 0.03 -6.98
CA MET A 34 -6.99 1.13 -7.90
C MET A 34 -5.62 0.93 -8.57
N ILE A 35 -4.63 0.41 -7.84
CA ILE A 35 -3.27 0.23 -8.39
C ILE A 35 -3.26 -0.71 -9.61
N PRO A 36 -3.84 -1.92 -9.58
CA PRO A 36 -3.89 -2.79 -10.76
C PRO A 36 -4.66 -2.18 -11.94
N VAL A 37 -5.76 -1.48 -11.67
CA VAL A 37 -6.55 -0.82 -12.73
C VAL A 37 -5.73 0.28 -13.41
N MET A 38 -5.08 1.13 -12.64
CA MET A 38 -4.20 2.18 -13.19
C MET A 38 -2.98 1.59 -13.88
N ALA A 39 -2.42 0.50 -13.35
CA ALA A 39 -1.30 -0.21 -13.96
C ALA A 39 -1.69 -0.79 -15.33
N TYR A 40 -2.88 -1.36 -15.46
CA TYR A 40 -3.37 -1.87 -16.74
C TYR A 40 -3.60 -0.73 -17.75
N ALA A 41 -4.23 0.36 -17.36
CA ALA A 41 -4.41 1.52 -18.20
C ALA A 41 -3.06 2.09 -18.69
N GLY A 42 -2.09 2.23 -17.78
CA GLY A 42 -0.73 2.65 -18.12
C GLY A 42 -0.01 1.67 -19.05
N ALA A 43 -0.20 0.37 -18.84
CA ALA A 43 0.38 -0.66 -19.69
C ALA A 43 -0.13 -0.57 -21.13
N VAL A 44 -1.42 -0.40 -21.33
CA VAL A 44 -2.02 -0.23 -22.68
C VAL A 44 -1.38 0.96 -23.40
N LEU A 45 -1.23 2.11 -22.71
CA LEU A 45 -0.60 3.30 -23.29
C LEU A 45 0.87 3.07 -23.63
N LEU A 46 1.63 2.39 -22.74
CA LEU A 46 3.06 2.10 -22.98
C LEU A 46 3.25 1.11 -24.12
N VAL A 47 2.46 0.05 -24.20
CA VAL A 47 2.54 -0.93 -25.30
C VAL A 47 2.17 -0.27 -26.61
N GLN A 48 1.14 0.56 -26.64
CA GLN A 48 0.75 1.30 -27.84
C GLN A 48 1.84 2.28 -28.29
N ALA A 49 2.45 3.01 -27.36
CA ALA A 49 3.59 3.88 -27.64
C ALA A 49 4.80 3.08 -28.16
N ASN A 50 5.07 1.90 -27.57
CA ASN A 50 6.14 1.04 -28.03
C ASN A 50 5.90 0.50 -29.44
N VAL A 51 4.68 0.13 -29.78
CA VAL A 51 4.31 -0.34 -31.13
C VAL A 51 4.50 0.79 -32.16
N SER A 52 4.19 2.04 -31.81
CA SER A 52 4.36 3.19 -32.69
C SER A 52 5.80 3.65 -32.87
N GLN A 53 6.62 3.51 -31.83
CA GLN A 53 8.01 4.04 -31.80
C GLN A 53 9.09 2.95 -31.95
N GLY A 54 8.74 1.69 -31.71
CA GLY A 54 9.65 0.55 -31.90
C GLY A 54 10.80 0.47 -30.90
N TRP A 55 10.60 0.91 -29.65
CA TRP A 55 11.68 0.92 -28.64
C TRP A 55 12.14 -0.47 -28.23
N VAL A 56 11.19 -1.37 -28.05
CA VAL A 56 11.45 -2.75 -27.62
C VAL A 56 10.77 -3.71 -28.59
N PRO A 57 11.50 -4.71 -29.13
CA PRO A 57 10.88 -5.71 -29.98
C PRO A 57 9.90 -6.55 -29.16
N ILE A 58 8.65 -6.60 -29.59
CA ILE A 58 7.63 -7.44 -28.98
C ILE A 58 7.68 -8.80 -29.67
N SER A 59 7.83 -9.88 -28.87
CA SER A 59 7.83 -11.24 -29.43
C SER A 59 6.48 -11.59 -30.05
N ALA A 60 6.50 -12.43 -31.08
CA ALA A 60 5.30 -12.84 -31.80
C ALA A 60 4.23 -13.49 -30.90
N GLU A 61 4.65 -14.12 -29.81
CA GLU A 61 3.73 -14.72 -28.84
C GLU A 61 2.95 -13.66 -28.02
N LEU A 62 3.59 -12.55 -27.68
CA LEU A 62 2.98 -11.45 -26.94
C LEU A 62 2.08 -10.56 -27.79
N SER A 63 2.28 -10.58 -29.11
CA SER A 63 1.48 -9.83 -30.08
C SER A 63 0.28 -10.60 -30.62
N ARG A 64 0.03 -11.82 -30.17
CA ARG A 64 -1.14 -12.61 -30.61
C ARG A 64 -2.46 -11.92 -30.25
N PRO A 65 -3.35 -11.71 -31.23
CA PRO A 65 -4.70 -11.24 -30.94
C PRO A 65 -5.49 -12.33 -30.20
N VAL A 66 -6.12 -11.96 -29.10
CA VAL A 66 -7.01 -12.83 -28.34
C VAL A 66 -8.45 -12.42 -28.64
N THR A 67 -9.23 -13.32 -29.24
CA THR A 67 -10.65 -13.08 -29.49
C THR A 67 -11.48 -13.73 -28.39
N ILE A 68 -12.20 -12.91 -27.63
CA ILE A 68 -13.13 -13.39 -26.61
C ILE A 68 -14.54 -13.33 -27.21
N PRO A 69 -15.27 -14.47 -27.27
CA PRO A 69 -16.64 -14.47 -27.75
C PRO A 69 -17.48 -13.53 -26.89
N ASN A 70 -18.29 -12.69 -27.52
CA ASN A 70 -19.16 -11.66 -26.95
C ASN A 70 -18.49 -10.38 -26.43
N VAL A 71 -17.14 -10.27 -26.43
CA VAL A 71 -16.45 -9.07 -25.93
C VAL A 71 -15.64 -8.37 -27.03
N GLY A 72 -15.05 -9.15 -27.95
CA GLY A 72 -14.27 -8.61 -29.06
C GLY A 72 -12.86 -9.21 -29.16
N SER A 73 -12.06 -8.66 -30.08
CA SER A 73 -10.65 -9.03 -30.27
C SER A 73 -9.76 -7.99 -29.61
N PHE A 74 -8.85 -8.46 -28.79
CA PHE A 74 -7.85 -7.62 -28.12
C PHE A 74 -6.47 -7.91 -28.73
N GLU A 75 -5.92 -6.92 -29.38
CA GLU A 75 -4.54 -6.96 -29.84
C GLU A 75 -3.60 -6.71 -28.66
N TYR A 76 -2.46 -7.41 -28.63
CA TYR A 76 -1.42 -7.24 -27.60
C TYR A 76 -1.88 -7.49 -26.15
N LEU A 77 -2.93 -8.29 -25.93
CA LEU A 77 -3.46 -8.54 -24.58
C LEU A 77 -2.39 -9.09 -23.64
N PHE A 78 -1.58 -10.05 -24.09
CA PHE A 78 -0.53 -10.64 -23.25
C PHE A 78 0.59 -9.65 -22.95
N ALA A 79 0.98 -8.80 -23.91
CA ALA A 79 1.94 -7.73 -23.68
C ALA A 79 1.42 -6.73 -22.66
N ASN A 80 0.16 -6.32 -22.80
CA ASN A 80 -0.49 -5.40 -21.85
C ASN A 80 -0.55 -5.98 -20.44
N LEU A 81 -0.90 -7.27 -20.29
CA LEU A 81 -0.95 -7.93 -18.99
C LEU A 81 0.44 -8.06 -18.36
N LEU A 82 1.46 -8.38 -19.14
CA LEU A 82 2.83 -8.50 -18.64
C LEU A 82 3.34 -7.14 -18.13
N VAL A 83 3.18 -6.09 -18.94
CA VAL A 83 3.58 -4.73 -18.56
C VAL A 83 2.74 -4.23 -17.37
N ALA A 84 1.44 -4.53 -17.34
CA ALA A 84 0.57 -4.20 -16.22
C ALA A 84 1.02 -4.88 -14.92
N ALA A 85 1.42 -6.14 -14.97
CA ALA A 85 1.96 -6.85 -13.81
C ALA A 85 3.22 -6.17 -13.27
N VAL A 86 4.16 -5.79 -14.14
CA VAL A 86 5.38 -5.07 -13.73
C VAL A 86 5.02 -3.71 -13.14
N LEU A 87 4.14 -2.93 -13.77
CA LEU A 87 3.70 -1.64 -13.25
C LEU A 87 2.96 -1.77 -11.92
N ALA A 88 2.13 -2.80 -11.75
CA ALA A 88 1.45 -3.06 -10.49
C ALA A 88 2.44 -3.40 -9.37
N MET A 89 3.46 -4.22 -9.64
CA MET A 89 4.52 -4.52 -8.67
C MET A 89 5.29 -3.26 -8.28
N LEU A 90 5.62 -2.39 -9.23
CA LEU A 90 6.27 -1.11 -8.95
C LEU A 90 5.35 -0.19 -8.14
N GLY A 91 4.06 -0.13 -8.47
CA GLY A 91 3.06 0.66 -7.76
C GLY A 91 2.90 0.21 -6.30
N PHE A 92 2.80 -1.09 -6.05
CA PHE A 92 2.75 -1.62 -4.69
C PHE A 92 4.07 -1.41 -3.93
N GLY A 93 5.21 -1.60 -4.60
CA GLY A 93 6.51 -1.32 -4.02
C GLY A 93 6.66 0.14 -3.58
N LEU A 94 6.23 1.08 -4.42
CA LEU A 94 6.21 2.51 -4.11
C LEU A 94 5.27 2.80 -2.92
N LEU A 95 4.08 2.19 -2.89
CA LEU A 95 3.13 2.35 -1.79
C LEU A 95 3.73 1.88 -0.47
N VAL A 96 4.39 0.72 -0.45
CA VAL A 96 5.07 0.19 0.75
C VAL A 96 6.20 1.12 1.17
N ALA A 97 6.99 1.66 0.24
CA ALA A 97 8.06 2.61 0.54
C ALA A 97 7.50 3.90 1.17
N ILE A 98 6.45 4.48 0.59
CA ILE A 98 5.78 5.68 1.13
C ILE A 98 5.23 5.38 2.53
N TYR A 99 4.53 4.25 2.70
CA TYR A 99 3.98 3.87 3.99
C TYR A 99 5.08 3.72 5.05
N SER A 100 6.20 3.09 4.70
CA SER A 100 7.35 2.92 5.58
C SER A 100 7.95 4.26 6.00
N LEU A 101 8.08 5.21 5.06
CA LEU A 101 8.57 6.56 5.34
C LEU A 101 7.63 7.34 6.26
N VAL A 102 6.33 7.31 5.98
CA VAL A 102 5.31 7.96 6.81
C VAL A 102 5.30 7.36 8.20
N TYR A 103 5.33 6.02 8.31
CA TYR A 103 5.36 5.34 9.60
C TYR A 103 6.63 5.66 10.39
N ARG A 104 7.77 5.83 9.72
CA ARG A 104 9.02 6.24 10.36
C ARG A 104 8.96 7.67 10.89
N ALA A 105 8.24 8.57 10.19
CA ALA A 105 8.16 9.99 10.53
C ALA A 105 7.10 10.29 11.60
N VAL A 106 5.95 9.63 11.54
CA VAL A 106 4.75 9.95 12.34
C VAL A 106 4.33 8.78 13.24
N GLY A 107 4.91 7.60 13.04
CA GLY A 107 4.56 6.38 13.79
C GLY A 107 4.80 6.51 15.30
N PRO A 108 4.10 5.70 16.10
CA PRO A 108 4.28 5.67 17.53
C PRO A 108 5.73 5.33 17.90
N SER A 109 6.18 5.81 19.08
CA SER A 109 7.51 5.51 19.60
C SER A 109 7.79 4.00 19.56
N ARG A 110 9.02 3.61 19.21
CA ARG A 110 9.46 2.22 19.06
C ARG A 110 9.50 1.42 20.37
N LEU A 111 8.87 1.91 21.42
CA LEU A 111 8.75 1.24 22.69
C LEU A 111 7.76 0.08 22.54
N GLY A 112 8.21 -1.12 22.87
CA GLY A 112 7.36 -2.30 22.90
C GLY A 112 6.25 -2.17 23.97
N PRO A 113 5.23 -3.03 23.94
CA PRO A 113 4.12 -2.98 24.91
C PRO A 113 4.56 -3.18 26.38
N LEU A 114 5.79 -3.63 26.59
CA LEU A 114 6.39 -3.84 27.91
C LEU A 114 7.42 -2.77 28.30
N ASP A 115 7.79 -1.89 27.36
CA ASP A 115 8.74 -0.82 27.62
C ASP A 115 8.02 0.39 28.20
N ALA A 116 8.43 0.84 29.37
CA ALA A 116 7.96 2.07 29.96
C ALA A 116 8.60 3.28 29.28
N ASP A 117 7.83 4.34 29.09
CA ASP A 117 8.36 5.61 28.58
C ASP A 117 9.53 6.09 29.45
N PRO A 118 10.64 6.55 28.84
CA PRO A 118 11.76 7.06 29.60
C PRO A 118 11.30 8.23 30.46
N ILE A 119 11.42 8.09 31.78
CA ILE A 119 11.06 9.14 32.72
C ILE A 119 11.99 10.33 32.47
N ARG A 120 11.48 11.39 31.84
CA ARG A 120 12.20 12.66 31.71
C ARG A 120 12.29 13.32 33.08
N ARG A 121 13.30 12.95 33.88
CA ARG A 121 13.64 13.67 35.11
C ARG A 121 14.16 15.04 34.72
N LYS A 122 13.38 16.10 35.03
CA LYS A 122 13.93 17.45 35.05
C LYS A 122 14.95 17.51 36.19
N THR A 123 16.22 17.45 35.87
CA THR A 123 17.28 17.72 36.82
C THR A 123 17.14 19.19 37.23
N LYS A 124 16.76 19.44 38.49
CA LYS A 124 16.85 20.79 39.09
C LYS A 124 18.32 21.19 39.02
N ARG A 125 18.62 22.25 38.26
CA ARG A 125 19.92 22.89 38.27
C ARG A 125 20.12 23.40 39.70
N SER A 126 21.01 22.79 40.47
CA SER A 126 21.47 23.38 41.74
C SER A 126 22.19 24.69 41.42
N ARG A 127 21.70 25.74 41.99
CA ARG A 127 22.44 27.02 42.05
C ARG A 127 23.44 26.96 43.15
#